data_42ff8215c8b394ea1f2e5be21640962c
#
_entry.id   42ff8215c8b394ea1f2e5be21640962c
#
_cell.length_a   1.000
_cell.length_b   1.000
_cell.length_c   1.000
_cell.angle_alpha   90.00
_cell.angle_beta   90.00
_cell.angle_gamma   90.00
#
_symmetry.space_group_name_H-M   'P 1'
#
loop_
_entity.id
_entity.type
_entity.pdbx_description
1 polymer ?
#
loop_
_entity_poly.entity_id
_entity_poly.type
_entity_poly.pdbx_seq_one_letter_code
_entity_poly.pdbx_strand_id
1 'polypeptide(L)'
;MNRAEKRGFKLYCNTQKGEKIYIVLFDIIDNLATEDSKKIQNRFEIENTGKSIEIAAGYLYKLLLNFLVQKRVEKSIQAKIFRQIEISKILFDSKLYDDALEELAIGKKMAEKYEDDIMQMLICRIEMLQLESLGFVGVSEKELVTKHMKLQAMMKYSRTINQHISLLDILNHRLLYKHYHTIEEEKEMLIDLVLSELHIISNSNYIGFQAEKIHLLFQSAYYIEVGNYISAVRNYKHLIELFKENFHLIQNPPIYYLNAIVGVLESLFAAEIYGEMEHFIGILHGMRQEKYSVDFLLKVSWLEYYYTMMILFQTGNWHKIDEVENSFKECLLKHISCLPLDIQLEYYLLKALILFGKGHLKEAQKNLKPVFSSGKIFQRLPLFRLIRIINLLIIVEMGGDDFVDVEIAALKRNYTGQNLSKTERLILRFIQDYPLPRYSKMKIKIANFYTNKIKIIRKDKLERRVLKYFDFLTFIESKLTGVSFQNLLRNKKMAL
;
A
#
# COMPACT_ATOMS: atom_id res chain seq x y z
N MET A 1 -11.77 2.99 -17.40
CA MET A 1 -13.12 3.63 -17.46
C MET A 1 -14.20 2.58 -17.39
N ASN A 2 -15.23 2.79 -16.58
CA ASN A 2 -16.40 1.92 -16.54
C ASN A 2 -17.34 2.19 -17.74
N ARG A 3 -18.36 1.34 -17.95
CA ARG A 3 -19.28 1.43 -19.10
C ARG A 3 -20.03 2.79 -19.19
N ALA A 4 -20.40 3.37 -18.04
CA ALA A 4 -21.06 4.66 -17.98
C ALA A 4 -20.11 5.82 -18.32
N GLU A 5 -18.84 5.72 -17.88
CA GLU A 5 -17.80 6.70 -18.20
C GLU A 5 -17.45 6.68 -19.70
N LYS A 6 -17.32 5.49 -20.30
CA LYS A 6 -17.09 5.34 -21.73
C LYS A 6 -18.22 5.98 -22.55
N ARG A 7 -19.48 5.75 -22.15
CA ARG A 7 -20.64 6.39 -22.78
C ARG A 7 -20.64 7.91 -22.61
N GLY A 8 -20.34 8.39 -21.40
CA GLY A 8 -20.24 9.82 -21.11
C GLY A 8 -19.12 10.50 -21.90
N PHE A 9 -17.97 9.84 -22.06
CA PHE A 9 -16.86 10.35 -22.88
C PHE A 9 -17.26 10.48 -24.35
N LYS A 10 -17.94 9.50 -24.94
CA LYS A 10 -18.45 9.59 -26.31
C LYS A 10 -19.42 10.76 -26.49
N LEU A 11 -20.30 11.00 -25.52
CA LEU A 11 -21.20 12.16 -25.54
C LEU A 11 -20.42 13.48 -25.46
N TYR A 12 -19.42 13.56 -24.57
CA TYR A 12 -18.54 14.72 -24.46
C TYR A 12 -17.78 15.00 -25.76
N CYS A 13 -17.26 13.97 -26.42
CA CYS A 13 -16.61 14.11 -27.72
C CYS A 13 -17.58 14.56 -28.85
N ASN A 14 -18.87 14.22 -28.74
CA ASN A 14 -19.86 14.64 -29.76
C ASN A 14 -20.15 16.15 -29.75
N THR A 15 -19.89 16.84 -28.63
CA THR A 15 -20.02 18.30 -28.58
C THR A 15 -18.88 19.06 -29.22
N GLN A 16 -17.77 18.38 -29.58
CA GLN A 16 -16.59 18.99 -30.18
C GLN A 16 -16.72 19.05 -31.72
N LYS A 17 -16.27 20.16 -32.34
CA LYS A 17 -16.25 20.34 -33.77
C LYS A 17 -15.01 19.71 -34.39
N GLY A 18 -15.12 19.05 -35.54
CA GLY A 18 -14.00 18.50 -36.33
C GLY A 18 -14.07 17.00 -36.61
N GLU A 19 -13.11 16.47 -37.35
CA GLU A 19 -13.00 15.04 -37.66
C GLU A 19 -12.70 14.24 -36.37
N LYS A 20 -13.50 13.22 -36.13
CA LYS A 20 -13.50 12.47 -34.83
C LYS A 20 -12.65 11.19 -34.90
N ILE A 21 -11.49 11.24 -35.57
CA ILE A 21 -10.58 10.08 -35.71
C ILE A 21 -10.15 9.50 -34.37
N TYR A 22 -10.00 10.35 -33.37
CA TYR A 22 -9.69 9.95 -32.03
C TYR A 22 -10.80 9.11 -31.38
N ILE A 23 -12.07 9.22 -31.78
CA ILE A 23 -13.15 8.37 -31.33
C ILE A 23 -13.02 6.98 -31.94
N VAL A 24 -12.64 6.89 -33.23
CA VAL A 24 -12.38 5.60 -33.89
C VAL A 24 -11.24 4.87 -33.13
N LEU A 25 -10.15 5.59 -32.82
CA LEU A 25 -9.05 5.00 -32.03
C LEU A 25 -9.54 4.55 -30.64
N PHE A 26 -10.37 5.35 -29.98
CA PHE A 26 -10.96 4.96 -28.68
C PHE A 26 -11.80 3.69 -28.83
N ASP A 27 -12.61 3.57 -29.88
CA ASP A 27 -13.45 2.39 -30.12
C ASP A 27 -12.62 1.14 -30.46
N ILE A 28 -11.52 1.29 -31.20
CA ILE A 28 -10.57 0.22 -31.47
C ILE A 28 -9.95 -0.29 -30.16
N ILE A 29 -9.48 0.61 -29.30
CA ILE A 29 -8.88 0.26 -28.02
C ILE A 29 -9.92 -0.42 -27.10
N ASP A 30 -11.14 0.10 -27.05
CA ASP A 30 -12.22 -0.45 -26.23
C ASP A 30 -12.66 -1.86 -26.67
N ASN A 31 -12.75 -2.09 -27.98
CA ASN A 31 -13.17 -3.36 -28.56
C ASN A 31 -12.10 -4.45 -28.53
N LEU A 32 -10.83 -4.08 -28.73
CA LEU A 32 -9.74 -5.07 -28.73
C LEU A 32 -9.40 -5.55 -27.34
N ALA A 33 -9.66 -4.74 -26.30
CA ALA A 33 -9.33 -5.04 -24.90
C ALA A 33 -7.91 -5.65 -24.71
N THR A 34 -6.96 -5.25 -25.57
CA THR A 34 -5.59 -5.76 -25.61
C THR A 34 -4.61 -4.60 -25.47
N GLU A 35 -3.51 -4.84 -24.76
CA GLU A 35 -2.37 -3.91 -24.66
C GLU A 35 -1.39 -4.03 -25.84
N ASP A 36 -1.66 -4.90 -26.80
CA ASP A 36 -0.80 -5.10 -27.98
C ASP A 36 -0.89 -3.91 -28.93
N SER A 37 0.07 -3.00 -28.79
CA SER A 37 0.16 -1.76 -29.58
C SER A 37 0.20 -2.01 -31.10
N LYS A 38 0.82 -3.12 -31.53
CA LYS A 38 0.91 -3.47 -32.95
C LYS A 38 -0.45 -3.84 -33.55
N LYS A 39 -1.29 -4.55 -32.81
CA LYS A 39 -2.65 -4.90 -33.24
C LYS A 39 -3.54 -3.66 -33.33
N ILE A 40 -3.40 -2.75 -32.36
CA ILE A 40 -4.13 -1.48 -32.35
C ILE A 40 -3.70 -0.64 -33.56
N GLN A 41 -2.39 -0.53 -33.80
CA GLN A 41 -1.85 0.23 -34.93
C GLN A 41 -2.33 -0.32 -36.27
N ASN A 42 -2.19 -1.61 -36.52
CA ASN A 42 -2.63 -2.23 -37.78
C ASN A 42 -4.11 -2.02 -38.05
N ARG A 43 -4.97 -2.13 -37.03
CA ARG A 43 -6.40 -1.93 -37.18
C ARG A 43 -6.74 -0.46 -37.43
N PHE A 44 -6.05 0.46 -36.79
CA PHE A 44 -6.24 1.90 -37.00
C PHE A 44 -5.83 2.32 -38.43
N GLU A 45 -4.71 1.81 -38.95
CA GLU A 45 -4.23 2.09 -40.32
C GLU A 45 -5.17 1.56 -41.39
N ILE A 46 -5.82 0.41 -41.15
CA ILE A 46 -6.84 -0.14 -42.06
C ILE A 46 -8.08 0.75 -42.10
N GLU A 47 -8.55 1.25 -40.96
CA GLU A 47 -9.78 2.05 -40.85
C GLU A 47 -9.54 3.53 -41.20
N ASN A 48 -8.30 4.04 -41.15
CA ASN A 48 -7.94 5.45 -41.33
C ASN A 48 -6.65 5.61 -42.14
N THR A 49 -6.68 5.16 -43.42
CA THR A 49 -5.55 5.27 -44.35
C THR A 49 -5.04 6.70 -44.48
N GLY A 50 -3.72 6.88 -44.27
CA GLY A 50 -3.04 8.17 -44.39
C GLY A 50 -3.08 9.10 -43.19
N LYS A 51 -3.61 8.67 -42.05
CA LYS A 51 -3.65 9.48 -40.80
C LYS A 51 -2.71 8.92 -39.75
N SER A 52 -1.98 9.80 -39.05
CA SER A 52 -1.04 9.39 -37.98
C SER A 52 -1.78 8.96 -36.69
N ILE A 53 -1.54 7.72 -36.28
CA ILE A 53 -2.04 7.21 -35.02
C ILE A 53 -1.48 7.99 -33.82
N GLU A 54 -0.24 8.48 -33.91
CA GLU A 54 0.44 9.23 -32.82
C GLU A 54 -0.29 10.56 -32.55
N ILE A 55 -0.69 11.28 -33.60
CA ILE A 55 -1.47 12.51 -33.49
C ILE A 55 -2.85 12.22 -32.90
N ALA A 56 -3.53 11.18 -33.40
CA ALA A 56 -4.83 10.77 -32.89
C ALA A 56 -4.76 10.34 -31.41
N ALA A 57 -3.72 9.59 -31.03
CA ALA A 57 -3.50 9.15 -29.65
C ALA A 57 -3.20 10.33 -28.70
N GLY A 58 -2.34 11.27 -29.13
CA GLY A 58 -2.04 12.48 -28.35
C GLY A 58 -3.27 13.34 -28.09
N TYR A 59 -4.13 13.48 -29.11
CA TYR A 59 -5.39 14.23 -28.98
C TYR A 59 -6.41 13.49 -28.09
N LEU A 60 -6.58 12.18 -28.32
CA LEU A 60 -7.43 11.32 -27.48
C LEU A 60 -7.01 11.38 -26.01
N TYR A 61 -5.72 11.30 -25.71
CA TYR A 61 -5.18 11.39 -24.36
C TYR A 61 -5.58 12.69 -23.66
N LYS A 62 -5.38 13.84 -24.34
CA LYS A 62 -5.76 15.15 -23.78
C LYS A 62 -7.27 15.24 -23.52
N LEU A 63 -8.09 14.77 -24.44
CA LEU A 63 -9.55 14.79 -24.27
C LEU A 63 -10.03 13.88 -23.15
N LEU A 64 -9.46 12.68 -23.03
CA LEU A 64 -9.74 11.76 -21.94
C LEU A 64 -9.39 12.37 -20.58
N LEU A 65 -8.20 13.02 -20.48
CA LEU A 65 -7.81 13.70 -19.26
C LEU A 65 -8.77 14.83 -18.90
N ASN A 66 -9.12 15.69 -19.85
CA ASN A 66 -10.06 16.78 -19.62
C ASN A 66 -11.43 16.28 -19.15
N PHE A 67 -11.96 15.26 -19.80
CA PHE A 67 -13.22 14.63 -19.40
C PHE A 67 -13.15 14.03 -17.98
N LEU A 68 -12.07 13.31 -17.65
CA LEU A 68 -11.87 12.73 -16.33
C LEU A 68 -11.70 13.79 -15.26
N VAL A 69 -10.98 14.89 -15.56
CA VAL A 69 -10.85 16.04 -14.65
C VAL A 69 -12.21 16.65 -14.36
N GLN A 70 -13.02 16.95 -15.39
CA GLN A 70 -14.37 17.51 -15.19
C GLN A 70 -15.22 16.62 -14.30
N LYS A 71 -15.22 15.31 -14.51
CA LYS A 71 -15.97 14.37 -13.66
C LYS A 71 -15.46 14.28 -12.21
N ARG A 72 -14.16 14.44 -12.01
CA ARG A 72 -13.57 14.44 -10.65
C ARG A 72 -13.86 15.75 -9.92
N VAL A 73 -13.79 16.89 -10.63
CA VAL A 73 -14.07 18.21 -10.08
C VAL A 73 -15.46 18.27 -9.46
N GLU A 74 -16.47 17.67 -10.09
CA GLU A 74 -17.84 17.62 -9.55
C GLU A 74 -17.95 16.88 -8.21
N LYS A 75 -17.03 15.93 -7.93
CA LYS A 75 -17.03 15.09 -6.72
C LYS A 75 -16.05 15.55 -5.65
N SER A 76 -15.03 16.30 -6.01
CA SER A 76 -13.97 16.74 -5.11
C SER A 76 -14.46 17.95 -4.27
N ILE A 77 -14.31 17.86 -2.95
CA ILE A 77 -14.61 18.97 -2.03
C ILE A 77 -13.68 20.16 -2.30
N GLN A 78 -12.39 19.91 -2.48
CA GLN A 78 -11.42 20.96 -2.79
C GLN A 78 -11.77 21.68 -4.08
N ALA A 79 -12.17 20.94 -5.14
CA ALA A 79 -12.61 21.54 -6.38
C ALA A 79 -13.87 22.40 -6.22
N LYS A 80 -14.81 22.00 -5.36
CA LYS A 80 -15.99 22.82 -5.02
C LYS A 80 -15.58 24.11 -4.29
N ILE A 81 -14.64 24.02 -3.36
CA ILE A 81 -14.11 25.20 -2.65
C ILE A 81 -13.40 26.14 -3.64
N PHE A 82 -12.56 25.61 -4.54
CA PHE A 82 -11.93 26.40 -5.60
C PHE A 82 -12.95 27.08 -6.50
N ARG A 83 -14.04 26.39 -6.83
CA ARG A 83 -15.14 26.98 -7.62
C ARG A 83 -15.75 28.18 -6.90
N GLN A 84 -15.95 28.13 -5.59
CA GLN A 84 -16.47 29.24 -4.81
C GLN A 84 -15.49 30.44 -4.79
N ILE A 85 -14.19 30.14 -4.69
CA ILE A 85 -13.15 31.16 -4.81
C ILE A 85 -13.19 31.86 -6.17
N GLU A 86 -13.33 31.11 -7.28
CA GLU A 86 -13.40 31.68 -8.62
C GLU A 86 -14.70 32.46 -8.86
N ILE A 87 -15.84 32.00 -8.36
CA ILE A 87 -17.10 32.74 -8.39
C ILE A 87 -16.94 34.09 -7.65
N SER A 88 -16.36 34.05 -6.45
CA SER A 88 -16.08 35.28 -5.68
C SER A 88 -15.21 36.28 -6.46
N LYS A 89 -14.16 35.83 -7.13
CA LYS A 89 -13.30 36.69 -7.94
C LYS A 89 -14.08 37.34 -9.09
N ILE A 90 -14.89 36.56 -9.84
CA ILE A 90 -15.72 37.06 -10.95
C ILE A 90 -16.70 38.12 -10.45
N LEU A 91 -17.37 37.86 -9.31
CA LEU A 91 -18.30 38.82 -8.72
C LEU A 91 -17.57 40.11 -8.25
N PHE A 92 -16.40 39.96 -7.65
CA PHE A 92 -15.56 41.09 -7.23
C PHE A 92 -15.15 41.97 -8.41
N ASP A 93 -14.70 41.36 -9.51
CA ASP A 93 -14.34 42.06 -10.75
C ASP A 93 -15.56 42.76 -11.39
N SER A 94 -16.76 42.18 -11.17
CA SER A 94 -18.03 42.73 -11.61
C SER A 94 -18.60 43.81 -10.66
N LYS A 95 -17.84 44.21 -9.60
CA LYS A 95 -18.21 45.18 -8.56
C LYS A 95 -19.40 44.75 -7.68
N LEU A 96 -19.72 43.45 -7.64
CA LEU A 96 -20.72 42.83 -6.76
C LEU A 96 -20.01 42.34 -5.48
N TYR A 97 -19.58 43.31 -4.66
CA TYR A 97 -18.66 43.04 -3.55
C TYR A 97 -19.27 42.23 -2.41
N ASP A 98 -20.52 42.49 -2.06
CA ASP A 98 -21.23 41.79 -0.99
C ASP A 98 -21.42 40.32 -1.37
N ASP A 99 -21.86 40.06 -2.60
CA ASP A 99 -22.06 38.70 -3.14
C ASP A 99 -20.71 37.96 -3.22
N ALA A 100 -19.62 38.66 -3.57
CA ALA A 100 -18.27 38.07 -3.62
C ALA A 100 -17.79 37.61 -2.24
N LEU A 101 -18.03 38.39 -1.20
CA LEU A 101 -17.68 38.02 0.18
C LEU A 101 -18.59 36.89 0.72
N GLU A 102 -19.85 36.83 0.32
CA GLU A 102 -20.77 35.74 0.68
C GLU A 102 -20.30 34.42 0.10
N GLU A 103 -19.89 34.39 -1.16
CA GLU A 103 -19.34 33.17 -1.79
C GLU A 103 -18.04 32.68 -1.13
N LEU A 104 -17.16 33.60 -0.71
CA LEU A 104 -15.99 33.24 0.10
C LEU A 104 -16.39 32.64 1.45
N ALA A 105 -17.42 33.20 2.10
CA ALA A 105 -17.94 32.66 3.36
C ALA A 105 -18.53 31.26 3.21
N ILE A 106 -19.17 30.95 2.08
CA ILE A 106 -19.64 29.59 1.75
C ILE A 106 -18.44 28.65 1.60
N GLY A 107 -17.44 29.05 0.81
CA GLY A 107 -16.20 28.28 0.64
C GLY A 107 -15.49 28.02 1.97
N LYS A 108 -15.45 29.03 2.86
CA LYS A 108 -14.82 28.94 4.19
C LYS A 108 -15.56 27.93 5.09
N LYS A 109 -16.89 27.97 5.16
CA LYS A 109 -17.70 26.98 5.89
C LYS A 109 -17.46 25.55 5.38
N MET A 110 -17.30 25.40 4.06
CA MET A 110 -16.96 24.10 3.48
C MET A 110 -15.57 23.64 3.92
N ALA A 111 -14.56 24.51 3.85
CA ALA A 111 -13.20 24.21 4.27
C ALA A 111 -13.12 23.89 5.78
N GLU A 112 -13.85 24.61 6.62
CA GLU A 112 -13.96 24.33 8.06
C GLU A 112 -14.62 22.98 8.33
N LYS A 113 -15.72 22.65 7.64
CA LYS A 113 -16.43 21.36 7.79
C LYS A 113 -15.56 20.16 7.46
N TYR A 114 -14.66 20.29 6.49
CA TYR A 114 -13.78 19.22 6.02
C TYR A 114 -12.36 19.30 6.59
N GLU A 115 -12.14 20.17 7.59
CA GLU A 115 -10.82 20.39 8.22
C GLU A 115 -9.68 20.61 7.20
N ASP A 116 -9.99 21.32 6.07
CA ASP A 116 -8.98 21.64 5.06
C ASP A 116 -8.33 22.99 5.42
N ASP A 117 -7.32 22.95 6.27
CA ASP A 117 -6.62 24.15 6.77
C ASP A 117 -5.97 24.96 5.65
N ILE A 118 -5.50 24.29 4.59
CA ILE A 118 -4.86 24.97 3.45
C ILE A 118 -5.89 25.81 2.71
N MET A 119 -7.07 25.26 2.44
CA MET A 119 -8.13 26.00 1.78
C MET A 119 -8.68 27.11 2.67
N GLN A 120 -8.78 26.87 3.98
CA GLN A 120 -9.17 27.94 4.92
C GLN A 120 -8.18 29.11 4.89
N MET A 121 -6.87 28.83 4.94
CA MET A 121 -5.83 29.85 4.86
C MET A 121 -5.89 30.63 3.54
N LEU A 122 -6.08 29.92 2.41
CA LEU A 122 -6.19 30.51 1.08
C LEU A 122 -7.40 31.47 1.02
N ILE A 123 -8.57 31.02 1.48
CA ILE A 123 -9.79 31.86 1.51
C ILE A 123 -9.60 33.09 2.40
N CYS A 124 -9.04 32.91 3.61
CA CYS A 124 -8.77 34.04 4.49
C CYS A 124 -7.82 35.07 3.83
N ARG A 125 -6.84 34.61 3.07
CA ARG A 125 -5.92 35.51 2.35
C ARG A 125 -6.61 36.27 1.24
N ILE A 126 -7.49 35.61 0.47
CA ILE A 126 -8.26 36.24 -0.60
C ILE A 126 -9.25 37.26 0.00
N GLU A 127 -9.96 36.89 1.07
CA GLU A 127 -10.85 37.81 1.81
C GLU A 127 -10.10 39.08 2.23
N MET A 128 -8.90 38.95 2.80
CA MET A 128 -8.09 40.12 3.20
C MET A 128 -7.70 40.98 2.02
N LEU A 129 -7.31 40.40 0.88
CA LEU A 129 -6.98 41.15 -0.33
C LEU A 129 -8.17 41.91 -0.91
N GLN A 130 -9.36 41.33 -0.88
CA GLN A 130 -10.59 41.98 -1.33
C GLN A 130 -10.96 43.14 -0.40
N LEU A 131 -10.88 42.97 0.93
CA LEU A 131 -11.12 44.00 1.91
C LEU A 131 -10.12 45.17 1.78
N GLU A 132 -8.84 44.88 1.55
CA GLU A 132 -7.81 45.87 1.27
C GLU A 132 -8.14 46.70 0.03
N SER A 133 -8.55 46.04 -1.06
CA SER A 133 -8.94 46.74 -2.31
C SER A 133 -10.15 47.64 -2.15
N LEU A 134 -11.02 47.39 -1.16
CA LEU A 134 -12.16 48.22 -0.78
C LEU A 134 -11.81 49.28 0.27
N GLY A 135 -10.53 49.42 0.64
CA GLY A 135 -10.12 50.36 1.68
C GLY A 135 -10.66 50.04 3.08
N PHE A 136 -10.96 48.72 3.33
CA PHE A 136 -11.50 48.22 4.60
C PHE A 136 -12.82 48.85 5.03
N VAL A 137 -13.63 49.32 4.08
CA VAL A 137 -14.91 49.94 4.38
C VAL A 137 -15.79 48.98 5.17
N GLY A 138 -16.34 49.43 6.30
CA GLY A 138 -17.21 48.62 7.15
C GLY A 138 -16.48 47.63 8.08
N VAL A 139 -15.19 47.54 8.07
CA VAL A 139 -14.39 46.64 8.93
C VAL A 139 -13.67 47.44 10.03
N SER A 140 -13.91 47.08 11.27
CA SER A 140 -13.20 47.67 12.40
C SER A 140 -11.77 47.14 12.55
N GLU A 141 -10.86 47.93 13.11
CA GLU A 141 -9.49 47.52 13.42
C GLU A 141 -9.47 46.25 14.27
N LYS A 142 -10.37 46.11 15.25
CA LYS A 142 -10.51 44.94 16.10
C LYS A 142 -10.85 43.69 15.31
N GLU A 143 -11.74 43.78 14.34
CA GLU A 143 -12.09 42.66 13.46
C GLU A 143 -10.91 42.27 12.57
N LEU A 144 -10.19 43.24 12.04
CA LEU A 144 -8.99 43.03 11.23
C LEU A 144 -7.91 42.27 12.02
N VAL A 145 -7.62 42.73 13.25
CA VAL A 145 -6.69 42.05 14.17
C VAL A 145 -7.14 40.62 14.46
N THR A 146 -8.45 40.41 14.72
CA THR A 146 -8.99 39.08 15.00
C THR A 146 -8.83 38.12 13.80
N LYS A 147 -9.08 38.63 12.57
CA LYS A 147 -8.85 37.85 11.33
C LYS A 147 -7.39 37.47 11.18
N HIS A 148 -6.47 38.37 11.42
CA HIS A 148 -5.02 38.11 11.37
C HIS A 148 -4.56 37.12 12.45
N MET A 149 -5.06 37.22 13.68
CA MET A 149 -4.76 36.27 14.75
C MET A 149 -5.26 34.88 14.42
N LYS A 150 -6.47 34.75 13.86
CA LYS A 150 -7.01 33.47 13.40
C LYS A 150 -6.11 32.84 12.32
N LEU A 151 -5.69 33.62 11.33
CA LEU A 151 -4.81 33.15 10.26
C LEU A 151 -3.45 32.70 10.81
N GLN A 152 -2.85 33.43 11.74
CA GLN A 152 -1.58 33.05 12.38
C GLN A 152 -1.72 31.76 13.20
N ALA A 153 -2.84 31.57 13.92
CA ALA A 153 -3.11 30.34 14.67
C ALA A 153 -3.21 29.13 13.72
N MET A 154 -3.91 29.27 12.59
CA MET A 154 -4.02 28.25 11.56
C MET A 154 -2.65 27.90 10.94
N MET A 155 -1.82 28.91 10.64
CA MET A 155 -0.46 28.71 10.13
C MET A 155 0.41 27.94 11.13
N LYS A 156 0.32 28.28 12.42
CA LYS A 156 1.06 27.59 13.49
C LYS A 156 0.62 26.15 13.60
N TYR A 157 -0.67 25.87 13.59
CA TYR A 157 -1.23 24.53 13.63
C TYR A 157 -0.79 23.71 12.41
N SER A 158 -0.97 24.24 11.20
CA SER A 158 -0.56 23.57 9.96
C SER A 158 0.94 23.26 9.92
N ARG A 159 1.79 24.17 10.44
CA ARG A 159 3.22 23.91 10.60
C ARG A 159 3.48 22.72 11.51
N THR A 160 2.78 22.62 12.64
CA THR A 160 2.94 21.53 13.59
C THR A 160 2.50 20.19 12.99
N ILE A 161 1.36 20.16 12.26
CA ILE A 161 0.92 19.00 11.50
C ILE A 161 1.98 18.55 10.50
N ASN A 162 2.54 19.47 9.71
CA ASN A 162 3.58 19.16 8.74
C ASN A 162 4.87 18.63 9.38
N GLN A 163 5.26 19.14 10.56
CA GLN A 163 6.38 18.57 11.33
C GLN A 163 6.11 17.12 11.70
N HIS A 164 4.91 16.81 12.17
CA HIS A 164 4.54 15.45 12.54
C HIS A 164 4.46 14.51 11.31
N ILE A 165 3.90 14.98 10.19
CA ILE A 165 3.93 14.25 8.91
C ILE A 165 5.37 13.92 8.52
N SER A 166 6.28 14.90 8.62
CA SER A 166 7.70 14.69 8.30
C SER A 166 8.34 13.61 9.17
N LEU A 167 7.99 13.55 10.47
CA LEU A 167 8.48 12.47 11.34
C LEU A 167 7.94 11.10 10.91
N LEU A 168 6.66 11.03 10.54
CA LEU A 168 6.04 9.80 10.03
C LEU A 168 6.69 9.36 8.71
N ASP A 169 6.96 10.30 7.79
CA ASP A 169 7.62 9.99 6.52
C ASP A 169 9.06 9.51 6.73
N ILE A 170 9.82 10.14 7.64
CA ILE A 170 11.16 9.70 8.01
C ILE A 170 11.12 8.32 8.64
N LEU A 171 10.17 8.05 9.54
CA LEU A 171 9.96 6.74 10.13
C LEU A 171 9.70 5.69 9.04
N ASN A 172 8.71 5.93 8.18
CA ASN A 172 8.38 5.04 7.07
C ASN A 172 9.58 4.79 6.14
N HIS A 173 10.34 5.83 5.82
CA HIS A 173 11.56 5.69 5.02
C HIS A 173 12.60 4.82 5.72
N ARG A 174 12.84 5.03 7.02
CA ARG A 174 13.76 4.18 7.81
C ARG A 174 13.29 2.72 7.80
N LEU A 175 11.98 2.47 7.94
CA LEU A 175 11.39 1.14 7.92
C LEU A 175 11.58 0.44 6.56
N LEU A 176 11.46 1.17 5.45
CA LEU A 176 11.57 0.62 4.10
C LEU A 176 13.02 0.32 3.68
N TYR A 177 13.97 1.17 4.05
CA TYR A 177 15.32 1.14 3.48
C TYR A 177 16.43 0.78 4.46
N LYS A 178 16.18 0.74 5.78
CA LYS A 178 17.20 0.47 6.81
C LYS A 178 17.05 -0.89 7.51
N HIS A 179 16.46 -1.87 6.87
CA HIS A 179 16.13 -3.20 7.43
C HIS A 179 17.32 -4.06 7.89
N TYR A 180 18.55 -3.53 7.99
CA TYR A 180 19.75 -4.37 8.11
C TYR A 180 20.75 -3.91 9.19
N HIS A 181 20.30 -3.09 10.13
CA HIS A 181 21.11 -2.71 11.30
C HIS A 181 20.96 -3.71 12.44
N THR A 182 21.89 -3.67 13.40
CA THR A 182 21.75 -4.43 14.66
C THR A 182 20.57 -3.90 15.47
N ILE A 183 20.01 -4.74 16.35
CA ILE A 183 18.83 -4.40 17.17
C ILE A 183 19.05 -3.14 18.02
N GLU A 184 20.30 -2.95 18.50
CA GLU A 184 20.66 -1.80 19.33
C GLU A 184 20.74 -0.53 18.51
N GLU A 185 21.37 -0.56 17.33
CA GLU A 185 21.44 0.57 16.39
C GLU A 185 20.04 0.97 15.88
N GLU A 186 19.14 0.00 15.61
CA GLU A 186 17.76 0.29 15.20
C GLU A 186 16.97 0.98 16.30
N LYS A 187 17.12 0.58 17.57
CA LYS A 187 16.45 1.23 18.70
C LYS A 187 16.94 2.67 18.89
N GLU A 188 18.23 2.90 18.85
CA GLU A 188 18.82 4.24 18.98
C GLU A 188 18.33 5.17 17.86
N MET A 189 18.26 4.67 16.61
CA MET A 189 17.74 5.42 15.47
C MET A 189 16.27 5.80 15.56
N LEU A 190 15.46 5.15 16.41
CA LEU A 190 14.04 5.47 16.59
C LEU A 190 13.79 6.39 17.78
N ILE A 191 14.71 6.43 18.74
CA ILE A 191 14.55 7.25 19.96
C ILE A 191 14.44 8.73 19.62
N ASP A 192 15.24 9.23 18.68
CA ASP A 192 15.21 10.62 18.22
C ASP A 192 13.85 11.03 17.66
N LEU A 193 13.21 10.12 16.89
CA LEU A 193 11.89 10.37 16.31
C LEU A 193 10.79 10.34 17.38
N VAL A 194 10.87 9.38 18.32
CA VAL A 194 9.89 9.28 19.43
C VAL A 194 9.97 10.49 20.34
N LEU A 195 11.17 10.97 20.68
CA LEU A 195 11.35 12.18 21.48
C LEU A 195 10.82 13.42 20.76
N SER A 196 11.08 13.52 19.46
CA SER A 196 10.54 14.61 18.62
C SER A 196 9.01 14.58 18.56
N GLU A 197 8.40 13.39 18.45
CA GLU A 197 6.95 13.22 18.47
C GLU A 197 6.37 13.63 19.82
N LEU A 198 6.96 13.17 20.94
CA LEU A 198 6.52 13.54 22.28
C LEU A 198 6.54 15.08 22.48
N HIS A 199 7.51 15.76 21.93
CA HIS A 199 7.56 17.24 21.95
C HIS A 199 6.38 17.85 21.16
N ILE A 200 6.02 17.31 20.02
CA ILE A 200 4.89 17.79 19.21
C ILE A 200 3.56 17.59 19.94
N ILE A 201 3.30 16.38 20.42
CA ILE A 201 2.01 16.05 21.06
C ILE A 201 1.83 16.70 22.44
N SER A 202 2.91 17.12 23.11
CA SER A 202 2.81 17.87 24.36
C SER A 202 2.28 19.31 24.19
N ASN A 203 2.16 19.77 22.95
CA ASN A 203 1.60 21.09 22.64
C ASN A 203 0.07 21.07 22.81
N SER A 204 -0.45 21.85 23.74
CA SER A 204 -1.88 21.90 24.08
C SER A 204 -2.81 22.30 22.90
N ASN A 205 -2.26 22.91 21.85
CA ASN A 205 -3.01 23.32 20.66
C ASN A 205 -2.99 22.25 19.55
N TYR A 206 -2.35 21.10 19.79
CA TYR A 206 -2.28 20.00 18.84
C TYR A 206 -3.48 19.05 19.04
N ILE A 207 -4.66 19.47 18.59
CA ILE A 207 -5.95 18.80 18.78
C ILE A 207 -6.67 18.71 17.43
N GLY A 208 -7.51 17.70 17.23
CA GLY A 208 -8.36 17.52 16.05
C GLY A 208 -8.05 16.22 15.31
N PHE A 209 -8.91 15.89 14.35
CA PHE A 209 -8.85 14.65 13.62
C PHE A 209 -7.49 14.41 12.95
N GLN A 210 -6.91 15.42 12.28
CA GLN A 210 -5.63 15.28 11.59
C GLN A 210 -4.48 15.00 12.56
N ALA A 211 -4.46 15.69 13.72
CA ALA A 211 -3.46 15.51 14.75
C ALA A 211 -3.48 14.08 15.31
N GLU A 212 -4.66 13.61 15.70
CA GLU A 212 -4.85 12.28 16.27
C GLU A 212 -4.57 11.17 15.25
N LYS A 213 -5.03 11.36 14.01
CA LYS A 213 -4.75 10.42 12.90
C LYS A 213 -3.24 10.21 12.70
N ILE A 214 -2.46 11.30 12.63
CA ILE A 214 -1.02 11.21 12.38
C ILE A 214 -0.31 10.60 13.59
N HIS A 215 -0.71 10.98 14.80
CA HIS A 215 -0.22 10.39 16.04
C HIS A 215 -0.42 8.86 16.07
N LEU A 216 -1.64 8.40 15.83
CA LEU A 216 -1.95 6.97 15.81
C LEU A 216 -1.20 6.21 14.71
N LEU A 217 -1.02 6.81 13.54
CA LEU A 217 -0.22 6.23 12.46
C LEU A 217 1.25 6.10 12.85
N PHE A 218 1.84 7.15 13.42
CA PHE A 218 3.23 7.15 13.86
C PHE A 218 3.47 6.11 14.94
N GLN A 219 2.65 6.11 16.00
CA GLN A 219 2.74 5.16 17.10
C GLN A 219 2.56 3.72 16.63
N SER A 220 1.62 3.47 15.70
CA SER A 220 1.38 2.13 15.15
C SER A 220 2.60 1.63 14.37
N ALA A 221 3.17 2.47 13.50
CA ALA A 221 4.38 2.13 12.76
C ALA A 221 5.56 1.85 13.69
N TYR A 222 5.75 2.68 14.72
CA TYR A 222 6.76 2.46 15.76
C TYR A 222 6.56 1.13 16.50
N TYR A 223 5.32 0.81 16.93
CA TYR A 223 5.05 -0.44 17.65
C TYR A 223 5.28 -1.69 16.81
N ILE A 224 4.95 -1.64 15.51
CA ILE A 224 5.30 -2.73 14.58
C ILE A 224 6.81 -2.91 14.54
N GLU A 225 7.57 -1.81 14.49
CA GLU A 225 9.02 -1.83 14.39
C GLU A 225 9.67 -2.45 15.61
N VAL A 226 9.24 -2.10 16.82
CA VAL A 226 9.77 -2.69 18.04
C VAL A 226 9.17 -4.06 18.37
N GLY A 227 8.33 -4.63 17.50
CA GLY A 227 7.71 -5.95 17.68
C GLY A 227 6.60 -5.99 18.74
N ASN A 228 6.04 -4.82 19.12
CA ASN A 228 4.90 -4.74 20.02
C ASN A 228 3.59 -4.72 19.24
N TYR A 229 3.26 -5.84 18.62
CA TYR A 229 2.10 -5.97 17.73
C TYR A 229 0.76 -5.75 18.42
N ILE A 230 0.65 -6.08 19.72
CA ILE A 230 -0.60 -5.88 20.49
C ILE A 230 -0.90 -4.38 20.63
N SER A 231 0.10 -3.56 20.94
CA SER A 231 -0.08 -2.11 20.99
C SER A 231 -0.39 -1.53 19.62
N ALA A 232 0.24 -2.03 18.56
CA ALA A 232 -0.08 -1.64 17.20
C ALA A 232 -1.54 -1.96 16.83
N VAL A 233 -2.04 -3.16 17.15
CA VAL A 233 -3.46 -3.54 16.95
C VAL A 233 -4.39 -2.56 17.66
N ARG A 234 -4.09 -2.21 18.92
CA ARG A 234 -4.92 -1.27 19.69
C ARG A 234 -4.99 0.09 19.03
N ASN A 235 -3.85 0.63 18.61
CA ASN A 235 -3.79 1.94 17.95
C ASN A 235 -4.49 1.94 16.59
N TYR A 236 -4.32 0.91 15.77
CA TYR A 236 -5.05 0.82 14.50
C TYR A 236 -6.56 0.63 14.69
N LYS A 237 -7.01 -0.12 15.71
CA LYS A 237 -8.44 -0.20 16.08
C LYS A 237 -8.98 1.17 16.48
N HIS A 238 -8.24 1.92 17.28
CA HIS A 238 -8.59 3.30 17.65
C HIS A 238 -8.65 4.21 16.39
N LEU A 239 -7.69 4.08 15.49
CA LEU A 239 -7.70 4.82 14.21
C LEU A 239 -8.92 4.48 13.35
N ILE A 240 -9.35 3.23 13.32
CA ILE A 240 -10.57 2.81 12.62
C ILE A 240 -11.81 3.45 13.23
N GLU A 241 -11.93 3.50 14.56
CA GLU A 241 -13.04 4.17 15.23
C GLU A 241 -13.01 5.69 14.98
N LEU A 242 -11.85 6.32 15.05
CA LEU A 242 -11.67 7.73 14.69
C LEU A 242 -12.19 8.04 13.28
N PHE A 243 -11.91 7.15 12.31
CA PHE A 243 -12.44 7.29 10.95
C PHE A 243 -13.96 7.12 10.90
N LYS A 244 -14.54 6.20 11.67
CA LYS A 244 -16.00 6.00 11.70
C LYS A 244 -16.73 7.21 12.27
N GLU A 245 -16.20 7.79 13.36
CA GLU A 245 -16.75 8.99 13.99
C GLU A 245 -16.66 10.21 13.07
N ASN A 246 -15.62 10.29 12.24
CA ASN A 246 -15.33 11.39 11.33
C ASN A 246 -15.51 10.97 9.85
N PHE A 247 -16.54 10.20 9.54
CA PHE A 247 -16.74 9.63 8.20
C PHE A 247 -16.78 10.69 7.10
N HIS A 248 -17.29 11.90 7.38
CA HIS A 248 -17.33 13.02 6.42
C HIS A 248 -15.94 13.54 6.02
N LEU A 249 -14.90 13.29 6.83
CA LEU A 249 -13.50 13.67 6.56
C LEU A 249 -12.75 12.62 5.74
N ILE A 250 -13.35 11.44 5.52
CA ILE A 250 -12.71 10.37 4.75
C ILE A 250 -12.73 10.71 3.27
N GLN A 251 -11.55 10.66 2.66
CA GLN A 251 -11.40 10.81 1.21
C GLN A 251 -12.09 9.68 0.46
N ASN A 252 -12.52 9.94 -0.76
CA ASN A 252 -13.08 8.92 -1.65
C ASN A 252 -12.14 8.69 -2.86
N PRO A 253 -11.50 7.53 -2.98
CA PRO A 253 -11.63 6.31 -2.16
C PRO A 253 -10.95 6.43 -0.78
N PRO A 254 -11.39 5.65 0.24
CA PRO A 254 -10.94 5.77 1.64
C PRO A 254 -9.59 5.09 1.88
N ILE A 255 -8.52 5.64 1.31
CA ILE A 255 -7.17 5.03 1.31
C ILE A 255 -6.60 4.90 2.74
N TYR A 256 -6.71 5.94 3.56
CA TYR A 256 -6.19 5.90 4.94
C TYR A 256 -6.98 4.92 5.83
N TYR A 257 -8.29 4.83 5.65
CA TYR A 257 -9.11 3.83 6.33
C TYR A 257 -8.72 2.40 5.93
N LEU A 258 -8.51 2.16 4.63
CA LEU A 258 -7.99 0.88 4.13
C LEU A 258 -6.62 0.57 4.73
N ASN A 259 -5.71 1.53 4.78
CA ASN A 259 -4.38 1.34 5.37
C ASN A 259 -4.46 1.02 6.88
N ALA A 260 -5.42 1.60 7.61
CA ALA A 260 -5.64 1.24 9.02
C ALA A 260 -6.11 -0.22 9.17
N ILE A 261 -7.03 -0.69 8.31
CA ILE A 261 -7.47 -2.09 8.29
C ILE A 261 -6.29 -3.02 7.98
N VAL A 262 -5.46 -2.68 6.97
CA VAL A 262 -4.25 -3.44 6.64
C VAL A 262 -3.29 -3.48 7.83
N GLY A 263 -3.09 -2.36 8.53
CA GLY A 263 -2.25 -2.28 9.72
C GLY A 263 -2.72 -3.21 10.86
N VAL A 264 -4.05 -3.29 11.09
CA VAL A 264 -4.62 -4.28 12.03
C VAL A 264 -4.31 -5.70 11.56
N LEU A 265 -4.60 -6.01 10.30
CA LEU A 265 -4.39 -7.34 9.74
C LEU A 265 -2.92 -7.76 9.81
N GLU A 266 -1.99 -6.89 9.45
CA GLU A 266 -0.55 -7.14 9.57
C GLU A 266 -0.12 -7.40 11.01
N SER A 267 -0.62 -6.59 11.94
CA SER A 267 -0.26 -6.70 13.35
C SER A 267 -0.84 -7.95 13.99
N LEU A 268 -2.09 -8.31 13.69
CA LEU A 268 -2.73 -9.56 14.12
C LEU A 268 -2.02 -10.78 13.53
N PHE A 269 -1.67 -10.71 12.26
CA PHE A 269 -0.94 -11.78 11.58
C PHE A 269 0.43 -12.00 12.21
N ALA A 270 1.18 -10.93 12.48
CA ALA A 270 2.49 -10.99 13.13
C ALA A 270 2.41 -11.44 14.60
N ALA A 271 1.28 -11.19 15.28
CA ALA A 271 0.98 -11.68 16.61
C ALA A 271 0.42 -13.13 16.61
N GLU A 272 0.17 -13.71 15.43
CA GLU A 272 -0.45 -15.04 15.24
C GLU A 272 -1.89 -15.14 15.78
N ILE A 273 -2.62 -14.01 15.87
CA ILE A 273 -4.01 -13.93 16.34
C ILE A 273 -4.97 -14.00 15.13
N TYR A 274 -5.05 -15.15 14.50
CA TYR A 274 -5.80 -15.32 13.25
C TYR A 274 -7.31 -15.23 13.41
N GLY A 275 -7.86 -15.59 14.56
CA GLY A 275 -9.31 -15.56 14.80
C GLY A 275 -9.93 -14.17 14.69
N GLU A 276 -9.21 -13.13 15.13
CA GLU A 276 -9.70 -11.75 14.99
C GLU A 276 -9.57 -11.21 13.56
N MET A 277 -8.71 -11.78 12.72
CA MET A 277 -8.50 -11.30 11.35
C MET A 277 -9.74 -11.49 10.47
N GLU A 278 -10.58 -12.51 10.74
CA GLU A 278 -11.80 -12.79 9.96
C GLU A 278 -12.75 -11.58 9.95
N HIS A 279 -12.87 -10.87 11.08
CA HIS A 279 -13.67 -9.65 11.17
C HIS A 279 -13.17 -8.58 10.18
N PHE A 280 -11.87 -8.31 10.14
CA PHE A 280 -11.29 -7.27 9.26
C PHE A 280 -11.27 -7.68 7.80
N ILE A 281 -11.11 -8.98 7.50
CA ILE A 281 -11.30 -9.52 6.15
C ILE A 281 -12.76 -9.33 5.71
N GLY A 282 -13.72 -9.51 6.61
CA GLY A 282 -15.13 -9.22 6.35
C GLY A 282 -15.39 -7.74 5.99
N ILE A 283 -14.67 -6.80 6.62
CA ILE A 283 -14.72 -5.37 6.25
C ILE A 283 -14.19 -5.16 4.82
N LEU A 284 -13.05 -5.79 4.46
CA LEU A 284 -12.52 -5.72 3.09
C LEU A 284 -13.52 -6.29 2.07
N HIS A 285 -14.18 -7.40 2.40
CA HIS A 285 -15.25 -7.97 1.58
C HIS A 285 -16.39 -6.96 1.35
N GLY A 286 -16.85 -6.29 2.41
CA GLY A 286 -17.86 -5.23 2.31
C GLY A 286 -17.41 -4.07 1.42
N MET A 287 -16.17 -3.58 1.59
CA MET A 287 -15.61 -2.52 0.74
C MET A 287 -15.54 -2.90 -0.74
N ARG A 288 -15.36 -4.17 -1.08
CA ARG A 288 -15.34 -4.67 -2.46
C ARG A 288 -16.71 -4.56 -3.14
N GLN A 289 -17.81 -4.57 -2.38
CA GLN A 289 -19.17 -4.43 -2.89
C GLN A 289 -19.57 -2.97 -3.14
N GLU A 290 -18.77 -2.01 -2.68
CA GLU A 290 -19.03 -0.59 -2.82
C GLU A 290 -18.63 -0.04 -4.20
N LYS A 291 -19.15 1.16 -4.52
CA LYS A 291 -18.88 1.83 -5.81
C LYS A 291 -17.62 2.69 -5.76
N TYR A 292 -16.46 2.05 -5.74
CA TYR A 292 -15.16 2.72 -5.84
C TYR A 292 -14.56 2.61 -7.25
N SER A 293 -13.39 3.23 -7.43
CA SER A 293 -12.61 3.09 -8.68
C SER A 293 -12.11 1.65 -8.85
N VAL A 294 -11.94 1.21 -10.09
CA VAL A 294 -11.48 -0.15 -10.41
C VAL A 294 -10.14 -0.45 -9.73
N ASP A 295 -9.19 0.49 -9.76
CA ASP A 295 -7.87 0.32 -9.14
C ASP A 295 -7.97 0.12 -7.63
N PHE A 296 -8.85 0.88 -6.96
CA PHE A 296 -9.09 0.72 -5.53
C PHE A 296 -9.74 -0.64 -5.22
N LEU A 297 -10.72 -1.05 -6.00
CA LEU A 297 -11.39 -2.36 -5.84
C LEU A 297 -10.43 -3.52 -6.10
N LEU A 298 -9.51 -3.40 -7.07
CA LEU A 298 -8.46 -4.39 -7.30
C LEU A 298 -7.52 -4.48 -6.09
N LYS A 299 -7.13 -3.34 -5.50
CA LYS A 299 -6.30 -3.32 -4.29
C LYS A 299 -7.02 -3.96 -3.10
N VAL A 300 -8.31 -3.66 -2.87
CA VAL A 300 -9.11 -4.27 -1.82
C VAL A 300 -9.26 -5.79 -2.05
N SER A 301 -9.54 -6.20 -3.30
CA SER A 301 -9.64 -7.63 -3.66
C SER A 301 -8.32 -8.37 -3.43
N TRP A 302 -7.18 -7.73 -3.75
CA TRP A 302 -5.86 -8.28 -3.46
C TRP A 302 -5.65 -8.50 -1.96
N LEU A 303 -5.96 -7.51 -1.13
CA LEU A 303 -5.77 -7.58 0.32
C LEU A 303 -6.66 -8.68 0.95
N GLU A 304 -7.94 -8.76 0.54
CA GLU A 304 -8.86 -9.81 0.96
C GLU A 304 -8.31 -11.20 0.58
N TYR A 305 -7.91 -11.38 -0.67
CA TYR A 305 -7.30 -12.63 -1.16
C TYR A 305 -6.02 -12.97 -0.40
N TYR A 306 -5.10 -12.01 -0.28
CA TYR A 306 -3.78 -12.20 0.32
C TYR A 306 -3.88 -12.68 1.77
N TYR A 307 -4.64 -11.96 2.62
CA TYR A 307 -4.76 -12.34 4.03
C TYR A 307 -5.53 -13.64 4.22
N THR A 308 -6.56 -13.89 3.43
CA THR A 308 -7.28 -15.18 3.44
C THR A 308 -6.34 -16.34 3.10
N MET A 309 -5.56 -16.21 2.03
CA MET A 309 -4.62 -17.24 1.60
C MET A 309 -3.48 -17.45 2.60
N MET A 310 -2.94 -16.36 3.17
CA MET A 310 -1.88 -16.45 4.18
C MET A 310 -2.35 -17.15 5.45
N ILE A 311 -3.58 -16.88 5.91
CA ILE A 311 -4.16 -17.60 7.06
C ILE A 311 -4.29 -19.08 6.73
N LEU A 312 -4.87 -19.45 5.59
CA LEU A 312 -5.03 -20.83 5.18
C LEU A 312 -3.69 -21.57 5.06
N PHE A 313 -2.68 -20.91 4.52
CA PHE A 313 -1.34 -21.45 4.39
C PHE A 313 -0.68 -21.68 5.75
N GLN A 314 -0.67 -20.67 6.62
CA GLN A 314 -0.05 -20.73 7.95
C GLN A 314 -0.81 -21.66 8.92
N THR A 315 -2.13 -21.82 8.74
CA THR A 315 -2.94 -22.74 9.55
C THR A 315 -2.90 -24.20 9.04
N GLY A 316 -2.24 -24.46 7.91
CA GLY A 316 -2.22 -25.77 7.30
C GLY A 316 -3.57 -26.21 6.68
N ASN A 317 -4.54 -25.30 6.56
CA ASN A 317 -5.87 -25.57 5.97
C ASN A 317 -5.85 -25.53 4.44
N TRP A 318 -4.91 -26.23 3.83
CA TRP A 318 -4.60 -26.13 2.41
C TRP A 318 -5.72 -26.68 1.49
N HIS A 319 -6.65 -27.46 2.01
CA HIS A 319 -7.79 -27.97 1.24
C HIS A 319 -8.75 -26.88 0.75
N LYS A 320 -8.81 -25.73 1.47
CA LYS A 320 -9.66 -24.59 1.08
C LYS A 320 -8.99 -23.63 0.09
N ILE A 321 -7.68 -23.78 -0.16
CA ILE A 321 -6.91 -22.85 -0.99
C ILE A 321 -7.44 -22.81 -2.42
N ASP A 322 -7.73 -23.96 -3.02
CA ASP A 322 -8.20 -24.04 -4.41
C ASP A 322 -9.59 -23.41 -4.59
N GLU A 323 -10.47 -23.53 -3.59
CA GLU A 323 -11.78 -22.89 -3.57
C GLU A 323 -11.64 -21.36 -3.55
N VAL A 324 -10.81 -20.84 -2.66
CA VAL A 324 -10.54 -19.39 -2.57
C VAL A 324 -9.90 -18.88 -3.86
N GLU A 325 -8.91 -19.58 -4.41
CA GLU A 325 -8.26 -19.20 -5.67
C GLU A 325 -9.29 -19.11 -6.82
N ASN A 326 -10.20 -20.07 -6.92
CA ASN A 326 -11.24 -20.05 -7.94
C ASN A 326 -12.22 -18.87 -7.77
N SER A 327 -12.57 -18.50 -6.53
CA SER A 327 -13.48 -17.37 -6.27
C SER A 327 -12.88 -16.01 -6.68
N PHE A 328 -11.55 -15.84 -6.65
CA PHE A 328 -10.87 -14.62 -7.06
C PHE A 328 -10.36 -14.63 -8.50
N LYS A 329 -10.54 -15.71 -9.25
CA LYS A 329 -10.00 -15.89 -10.60
C LYS A 329 -10.40 -14.78 -11.56
N GLU A 330 -11.69 -14.46 -11.62
CA GLU A 330 -12.23 -13.48 -12.57
C GLU A 330 -12.02 -12.03 -12.12
N CYS A 331 -12.21 -11.75 -10.83
CA CYS A 331 -12.18 -10.39 -10.32
C CYS A 331 -10.77 -9.87 -10.01
N LEU A 332 -9.78 -10.74 -9.79
CA LEU A 332 -8.43 -10.38 -9.37
C LEU A 332 -7.34 -11.03 -10.21
N LEU A 333 -7.30 -12.38 -10.27
CA LEU A 333 -6.11 -13.10 -10.77
C LEU A 333 -5.83 -12.85 -12.26
N LYS A 334 -6.85 -12.55 -13.05
CA LYS A 334 -6.69 -12.12 -14.45
C LYS A 334 -6.10 -10.72 -14.60
N HIS A 335 -6.10 -9.92 -13.55
CA HIS A 335 -5.70 -8.51 -13.54
C HIS A 335 -4.44 -8.22 -12.71
N ILE A 336 -3.69 -9.26 -12.31
CA ILE A 336 -2.47 -9.11 -11.49
C ILE A 336 -1.45 -8.18 -12.16
N SER A 337 -1.31 -8.23 -13.49
CA SER A 337 -0.41 -7.36 -14.25
C SER A 337 -0.76 -5.86 -14.17
N CYS A 338 -2.01 -5.53 -13.81
CA CYS A 338 -2.46 -4.15 -13.63
C CYS A 338 -2.13 -3.60 -12.23
N LEU A 339 -1.71 -4.46 -11.28
CA LEU A 339 -1.37 -4.06 -9.92
C LEU A 339 0.07 -3.53 -9.83
N PRO A 340 0.40 -2.72 -8.81
CA PRO A 340 1.76 -2.29 -8.52
C PRO A 340 2.77 -3.44 -8.45
N LEU A 341 4.03 -3.17 -8.77
CA LEU A 341 5.08 -4.20 -8.88
C LEU A 341 5.38 -4.93 -7.56
N ASP A 342 5.25 -4.25 -6.44
CA ASP A 342 5.38 -4.84 -5.10
C ASP A 342 4.29 -5.89 -4.85
N ILE A 343 3.04 -5.59 -5.20
CA ILE A 343 1.90 -6.51 -5.10
C ILE A 343 2.06 -7.70 -6.07
N GLN A 344 2.53 -7.45 -7.29
CA GLN A 344 2.82 -8.54 -8.23
C GLN A 344 3.88 -9.49 -7.65
N LEU A 345 4.91 -8.94 -7.01
CA LEU A 345 5.97 -9.73 -6.39
C LEU A 345 5.45 -10.56 -5.21
N GLU A 346 4.59 -9.96 -4.37
CA GLU A 346 3.89 -10.68 -3.28
C GLU A 346 3.02 -11.81 -3.81
N TYR A 347 2.31 -11.60 -4.91
CA TYR A 347 1.50 -12.65 -5.55
C TYR A 347 2.35 -13.83 -6.03
N TYR A 348 3.46 -13.55 -6.74
CA TYR A 348 4.35 -14.62 -7.20
C TYR A 348 4.96 -15.41 -6.04
N LEU A 349 5.35 -14.73 -4.97
CA LEU A 349 5.85 -15.37 -3.76
C LEU A 349 4.78 -16.26 -3.11
N LEU A 350 3.59 -15.70 -2.85
CA LEU A 350 2.49 -16.43 -2.22
C LEU A 350 2.11 -17.69 -3.03
N LYS A 351 1.98 -17.55 -4.34
CA LYS A 351 1.68 -18.68 -5.23
C LYS A 351 2.79 -19.75 -5.21
N ALA A 352 4.06 -19.33 -5.23
CA ALA A 352 5.19 -20.23 -5.13
C ALA A 352 5.19 -20.99 -3.78
N LEU A 353 4.92 -20.29 -2.67
CA LEU A 353 4.85 -20.92 -1.34
C LEU A 353 3.73 -21.94 -1.23
N ILE A 354 2.55 -21.65 -1.78
CA ILE A 354 1.42 -22.58 -1.81
C ILE A 354 1.77 -23.84 -2.63
N LEU A 355 2.33 -23.66 -3.82
CA LEU A 355 2.73 -24.78 -4.68
C LEU A 355 3.87 -25.60 -4.04
N PHE A 356 4.83 -24.93 -3.40
CA PHE A 356 5.89 -25.57 -2.64
C PHE A 356 5.33 -26.39 -1.47
N GLY A 357 4.43 -25.81 -0.69
CA GLY A 357 3.78 -26.52 0.41
C GLY A 357 2.99 -27.76 -0.04
N LYS A 358 2.32 -27.70 -1.20
CA LYS A 358 1.61 -28.83 -1.82
C LYS A 358 2.54 -29.85 -2.47
N GLY A 359 3.85 -29.62 -2.54
CA GLY A 359 4.84 -30.49 -3.18
C GLY A 359 4.91 -30.36 -4.70
N HIS A 360 4.25 -29.38 -5.30
CA HIS A 360 4.27 -29.11 -6.75
C HIS A 360 5.49 -28.27 -7.13
N LEU A 361 6.69 -28.79 -6.88
CA LEU A 361 7.95 -28.05 -6.96
C LEU A 361 8.24 -27.46 -8.34
N LYS A 362 8.01 -28.23 -9.42
CA LYS A 362 8.20 -27.77 -10.81
C LYS A 362 7.31 -26.59 -11.16
N GLU A 363 6.07 -26.61 -10.70
CA GLU A 363 5.10 -25.52 -10.91
C GLU A 363 5.47 -24.29 -10.09
N ALA A 364 5.93 -24.48 -8.84
CA ALA A 364 6.43 -23.42 -7.98
C ALA A 364 7.61 -22.68 -8.64
N GLN A 365 8.59 -23.42 -9.18
CA GLN A 365 9.72 -22.83 -9.90
C GLN A 365 9.27 -22.11 -11.18
N LYS A 366 8.36 -22.72 -11.96
CA LYS A 366 7.79 -22.10 -13.17
C LYS A 366 7.08 -20.78 -12.86
N ASN A 367 6.37 -20.71 -11.73
CA ASN A 367 5.67 -19.51 -11.28
C ASN A 367 6.64 -18.34 -10.95
N LEU A 368 7.86 -18.63 -10.52
CA LEU A 368 8.87 -17.60 -10.23
C LEU A 368 9.65 -17.12 -11.47
N LYS A 369 9.57 -17.81 -12.61
CA LYS A 369 10.28 -17.42 -13.85
C LYS A 369 10.04 -15.97 -14.26
N PRO A 370 8.80 -15.42 -14.27
CA PRO A 370 8.57 -14.03 -14.63
C PRO A 370 9.34 -13.04 -13.75
N VAL A 371 9.51 -13.34 -12.46
CA VAL A 371 10.26 -12.49 -11.52
C VAL A 371 11.73 -12.41 -11.90
N PHE A 372 12.33 -13.52 -12.32
CA PHE A 372 13.74 -13.57 -12.70
C PHE A 372 14.00 -13.08 -14.13
N SER A 373 13.03 -13.24 -15.05
CA SER A 373 13.15 -12.83 -16.46
C SER A 373 12.82 -11.35 -16.69
N SER A 374 12.17 -10.66 -15.77
CA SER A 374 11.77 -9.25 -15.89
C SER A 374 12.93 -8.24 -15.70
N GLY A 375 14.17 -8.68 -15.79
CA GLY A 375 15.36 -7.84 -15.68
C GLY A 375 15.52 -7.23 -14.28
N LYS A 376 15.93 -5.94 -14.23
CA LYS A 376 16.26 -5.27 -12.96
C LYS A 376 15.03 -4.71 -12.21
N ILE A 377 13.82 -4.82 -12.76
CA ILE A 377 12.61 -4.16 -12.23
C ILE A 377 12.30 -4.65 -10.81
N PHE A 378 12.22 -5.96 -10.61
CA PHE A 378 11.95 -6.56 -9.30
C PHE A 378 13.16 -6.61 -8.35
N GLN A 379 14.38 -6.55 -8.89
CA GLN A 379 15.61 -6.70 -8.09
C GLN A 379 15.80 -5.61 -7.03
N ARG A 380 15.18 -4.44 -7.22
CA ARG A 380 15.24 -3.30 -6.30
C ARG A 380 14.27 -3.42 -5.12
N LEU A 381 13.31 -4.36 -5.20
CA LEU A 381 12.31 -4.54 -4.15
C LEU A 381 12.86 -5.43 -3.03
N PRO A 382 12.63 -5.09 -1.75
CA PRO A 382 13.15 -5.86 -0.61
C PRO A 382 12.75 -7.34 -0.63
N LEU A 383 11.54 -7.65 -1.08
CA LEU A 383 10.98 -8.99 -1.14
C LEU A 383 11.72 -9.91 -2.14
N PHE A 384 12.42 -9.33 -3.13
CA PHE A 384 13.17 -10.11 -4.13
C PHE A 384 14.23 -11.03 -3.51
N ARG A 385 14.89 -10.57 -2.43
CA ARG A 385 15.86 -11.40 -1.70
C ARG A 385 15.22 -12.66 -1.12
N LEU A 386 14.05 -12.52 -0.50
CA LEU A 386 13.29 -13.64 0.05
C LEU A 386 12.90 -14.63 -1.04
N ILE A 387 12.43 -14.13 -2.19
CA ILE A 387 12.09 -14.97 -3.35
C ILE A 387 13.30 -15.78 -3.84
N ARG A 388 14.50 -15.21 -3.85
CA ARG A 388 15.72 -15.95 -4.20
C ARG A 388 16.00 -17.10 -3.21
N ILE A 389 15.81 -16.87 -1.91
CA ILE A 389 15.96 -17.90 -0.87
C ILE A 389 14.92 -19.02 -1.06
N ILE A 390 13.66 -18.67 -1.32
CA ILE A 390 12.59 -19.64 -1.60
C ILE A 390 12.88 -20.44 -2.87
N ASN A 391 13.36 -19.78 -3.93
CA ASN A 391 13.76 -20.48 -5.16
C ASN A 391 14.91 -21.48 -4.92
N LEU A 392 15.89 -21.13 -4.08
CA LEU A 392 16.93 -22.06 -3.67
C LEU A 392 16.36 -23.28 -2.93
N LEU A 393 15.42 -23.07 -2.01
CA LEU A 393 14.74 -24.18 -1.33
C LEU A 393 14.01 -25.09 -2.31
N ILE A 394 13.34 -24.53 -3.30
CA ILE A 394 12.63 -25.28 -4.34
C ILE A 394 13.64 -26.13 -5.15
N ILE A 395 14.79 -25.54 -5.55
CA ILE A 395 15.83 -26.24 -6.32
C ILE A 395 16.41 -27.42 -5.53
N VAL A 396 16.73 -27.20 -4.26
CA VAL A 396 17.29 -28.27 -3.37
C VAL A 396 16.28 -29.39 -3.15
N GLU A 397 15.01 -29.06 -2.93
CA GLU A 397 13.95 -30.08 -2.80
C GLU A 397 13.70 -30.86 -4.11
N MET A 398 14.05 -30.30 -5.27
CA MET A 398 14.01 -30.99 -6.56
C MET A 398 15.25 -31.87 -6.80
N GLY A 399 16.26 -31.84 -5.91
CA GLY A 399 17.51 -32.59 -6.03
C GLY A 399 18.52 -31.93 -6.97
N GLY A 400 18.43 -30.60 -7.17
CA GLY A 400 19.37 -29.84 -8.00
C GLY A 400 20.48 -29.24 -7.15
N ASP A 401 21.62 -29.93 -7.06
CA ASP A 401 22.74 -29.49 -6.18
C ASP A 401 23.81 -28.64 -6.91
N ASP A 402 23.91 -28.75 -8.24
CA ASP A 402 25.04 -28.22 -9.02
C ASP A 402 25.22 -26.68 -8.97
N PHE A 403 24.18 -25.93 -8.71
CA PHE A 403 24.22 -24.45 -8.72
C PHE A 403 23.94 -23.79 -7.36
N VAL A 404 23.65 -24.57 -6.33
CA VAL A 404 23.23 -24.07 -5.02
C VAL A 404 24.33 -23.24 -4.36
N ASP A 405 25.56 -23.74 -4.31
CA ASP A 405 26.68 -23.02 -3.69
C ASP A 405 27.03 -21.73 -4.44
N VAL A 406 26.95 -21.75 -5.77
CA VAL A 406 27.21 -20.56 -6.61
C VAL A 406 26.16 -19.49 -6.34
N GLU A 407 24.90 -19.87 -6.25
CA GLU A 407 23.80 -18.94 -6.00
C GLU A 407 23.84 -18.40 -4.56
N ILE A 408 24.17 -19.22 -3.56
CA ILE A 408 24.41 -18.77 -2.18
C ILE A 408 25.56 -17.77 -2.10
N ALA A 409 26.67 -18.05 -2.80
CA ALA A 409 27.80 -17.12 -2.88
C ALA A 409 27.42 -15.81 -3.57
N ALA A 410 26.62 -15.88 -4.64
CA ALA A 410 26.06 -14.70 -5.32
C ALA A 410 25.09 -13.91 -4.42
N LEU A 411 24.23 -14.58 -3.67
CA LEU A 411 23.37 -13.95 -2.66
C LEU A 411 24.21 -13.21 -1.60
N LYS A 412 25.17 -13.89 -1.00
CA LYS A 412 26.06 -13.29 0.01
C LYS A 412 26.81 -12.07 -0.54
N ARG A 413 27.32 -12.14 -1.78
CA ARG A 413 28.04 -11.04 -2.44
C ARG A 413 27.15 -9.85 -2.82
N ASN A 414 25.97 -10.11 -3.35
CA ASN A 414 25.05 -9.05 -3.78
C ASN A 414 24.46 -8.26 -2.60
N TYR A 415 24.48 -8.84 -1.41
CA TYR A 415 24.00 -8.22 -0.17
C TYR A 415 25.15 -7.98 0.84
N THR A 416 26.42 -7.96 0.38
CA THR A 416 27.56 -7.48 1.18
C THR A 416 27.32 -6.02 1.58
N GLY A 417 27.19 -5.75 2.86
CA GLY A 417 26.82 -4.43 3.41
C GLY A 417 25.37 -4.35 3.90
N GLN A 418 24.53 -5.30 3.51
CA GLN A 418 23.20 -5.51 4.12
C GLN A 418 23.27 -6.75 4.99
N ASN A 419 23.23 -6.60 6.31
CA ASN A 419 23.31 -7.74 7.22
C ASN A 419 22.15 -8.71 6.99
N LEU A 420 22.46 -9.97 6.65
CA LEU A 420 21.47 -11.04 6.63
C LEU A 420 20.93 -11.24 8.05
N SER A 421 19.61 -11.44 8.19
CA SER A 421 19.00 -11.81 9.45
C SER A 421 19.53 -13.15 9.99
N LYS A 422 19.32 -13.43 11.26
CA LYS A 422 19.71 -14.72 11.86
C LYS A 422 18.99 -15.88 11.17
N THR A 423 17.71 -15.68 10.83
CA THR A 423 16.89 -16.65 10.11
C THR A 423 17.44 -16.89 8.69
N GLU A 424 17.75 -15.83 7.94
CA GLU A 424 18.31 -15.98 6.58
C GLU A 424 19.65 -16.69 6.59
N ARG A 425 20.54 -16.36 7.53
CA ARG A 425 21.82 -17.07 7.72
C ARG A 425 21.62 -18.54 8.07
N LEU A 426 20.64 -18.83 8.93
CA LEU A 426 20.35 -20.20 9.34
C LEU A 426 19.85 -21.03 8.17
N ILE A 427 18.90 -20.51 7.38
CA ILE A 427 18.33 -21.24 6.24
C ILE A 427 19.34 -21.44 5.13
N LEU A 428 20.17 -20.44 4.80
CA LEU A 428 21.24 -20.60 3.80
C LEU A 428 22.26 -21.64 4.22
N ARG A 429 22.61 -21.69 5.51
CA ARG A 429 23.48 -22.77 6.03
C ARG A 429 22.77 -24.12 5.97
N PHE A 430 21.49 -24.20 6.32
CA PHE A 430 20.72 -25.44 6.24
C PHE A 430 20.67 -25.97 4.81
N ILE A 431 20.47 -25.11 3.82
CA ILE A 431 20.50 -25.47 2.39
C ILE A 431 21.87 -26.10 2.02
N GLN A 432 22.99 -25.56 2.52
CA GLN A 432 24.33 -26.13 2.27
C GLN A 432 24.55 -27.47 2.98
N ASP A 433 23.98 -27.65 4.17
CA ASP A 433 24.10 -28.89 4.95
C ASP A 433 23.10 -30.00 4.47
N TYR A 434 22.18 -29.67 3.55
CA TYR A 434 21.18 -30.60 3.03
C TYR A 434 21.62 -31.20 1.68
N PRO A 435 21.46 -32.53 1.42
CA PRO A 435 20.76 -33.51 2.24
C PRO A 435 21.53 -33.94 3.49
N LEU A 436 20.80 -34.19 4.59
CA LEU A 436 21.40 -34.50 5.86
C LEU A 436 22.20 -35.82 5.80
N PRO A 437 23.35 -35.90 6.48
CA PRO A 437 24.17 -37.10 6.47
C PRO A 437 23.47 -38.38 6.90
N ARG A 438 23.75 -39.49 6.26
CA ARG A 438 23.14 -40.80 6.61
C ARG A 438 23.68 -41.38 7.94
N TYR A 439 24.86 -40.96 8.39
CA TYR A 439 25.49 -41.47 9.63
C TYR A 439 24.82 -40.91 10.88
N SER A 440 24.37 -41.81 11.79
CA SER A 440 23.53 -41.48 12.94
C SER A 440 24.13 -40.44 13.89
N LYS A 441 25.41 -40.56 14.26
CA LYS A 441 26.11 -39.62 15.17
C LYS A 441 26.23 -38.21 14.60
N MET A 442 26.53 -38.07 13.30
CA MET A 442 26.65 -36.76 12.66
C MET A 442 25.30 -36.12 12.46
N LYS A 443 24.27 -36.91 12.09
CA LYS A 443 22.88 -36.48 11.97
C LYS A 443 22.37 -35.90 13.31
N ILE A 444 22.62 -36.60 14.44
CA ILE A 444 22.21 -36.13 15.77
C ILE A 444 22.92 -34.81 16.13
N LYS A 445 24.21 -34.67 15.85
CA LYS A 445 24.94 -33.44 16.12
C LYS A 445 24.41 -32.25 15.33
N ILE A 446 24.10 -32.44 14.06
CA ILE A 446 23.51 -31.42 13.17
C ILE A 446 22.09 -31.09 13.64
N ALA A 447 21.27 -32.08 13.93
CA ALA A 447 19.92 -31.86 14.44
C ALA A 447 19.90 -31.04 15.73
N ASN A 448 20.78 -31.37 16.70
CA ASN A 448 20.90 -30.62 17.95
C ASN A 448 21.35 -29.16 17.72
N PHE A 449 22.27 -28.93 16.78
CA PHE A 449 22.70 -27.59 16.41
C PHE A 449 21.51 -26.75 15.89
N TYR A 450 20.74 -27.26 14.92
CA TYR A 450 19.60 -26.52 14.37
C TYR A 450 18.49 -26.33 15.40
N THR A 451 18.16 -27.35 16.18
CA THR A 451 17.15 -27.26 17.25
C THR A 451 17.48 -26.16 18.27
N ASN A 452 18.75 -26.05 18.69
CA ASN A 452 19.19 -25.01 19.61
C ASN A 452 19.12 -23.61 18.97
N LYS A 453 19.52 -23.46 17.69
CA LYS A 453 19.44 -22.18 16.97
C LYS A 453 18.00 -21.76 16.75
N ILE A 454 17.09 -22.67 16.40
CA ILE A 454 15.66 -22.43 16.23
C ILE A 454 15.05 -21.88 17.55
N LYS A 455 15.36 -22.50 18.70
CA LYS A 455 14.89 -22.03 20.01
C LYS A 455 15.31 -20.60 20.31
N ILE A 456 16.53 -20.22 19.95
CA ILE A 456 17.07 -18.86 20.15
C ILE A 456 16.35 -17.86 19.23
N ILE A 457 16.23 -18.18 17.93
CA ILE A 457 15.64 -17.30 16.92
C ILE A 457 14.14 -17.07 17.19
N ARG A 458 13.39 -18.10 17.63
CA ARG A 458 11.97 -17.94 17.98
C ARG A 458 11.70 -16.95 19.10
N LYS A 459 12.65 -16.75 20.01
CA LYS A 459 12.55 -15.75 21.08
C LYS A 459 12.81 -14.32 20.61
N ASP A 460 13.44 -14.17 19.46
CA ASP A 460 13.81 -12.88 18.89
C ASP A 460 12.62 -12.28 18.12
N LYS A 461 12.04 -11.22 18.67
CA LYS A 461 10.85 -10.57 18.09
C LYS A 461 11.10 -9.99 16.69
N LEU A 462 12.33 -9.56 16.40
CA LEU A 462 12.67 -8.96 15.11
C LEU A 462 12.75 -10.00 13.99
N GLU A 463 13.16 -11.22 14.30
CA GLU A 463 13.21 -12.31 13.32
C GLU A 463 11.80 -12.72 12.82
N ARG A 464 10.74 -12.38 13.54
CA ARG A 464 9.35 -12.63 13.11
C ARG A 464 9.00 -11.95 11.78
N ARG A 465 9.66 -10.86 11.42
CA ARG A 465 9.47 -10.20 10.12
C ARG A 465 9.84 -11.11 8.94
N VAL A 466 10.96 -11.80 9.05
CA VAL A 466 11.41 -12.74 8.00
C VAL A 466 10.50 -13.95 7.95
N LEU A 467 10.02 -14.40 9.13
CA LEU A 467 9.10 -15.54 9.25
C LEU A 467 7.66 -15.21 8.84
N LYS A 468 7.31 -13.93 8.64
CA LYS A 468 5.96 -13.48 8.23
C LYS A 468 5.47 -14.20 6.98
N TYR A 469 6.31 -14.30 5.96
CA TYR A 469 5.93 -14.92 4.68
C TYR A 469 6.05 -16.45 4.70
N PHE A 470 7.08 -16.98 5.36
CA PHE A 470 7.34 -18.40 5.41
C PHE A 470 8.06 -18.80 6.71
N ASP A 471 7.49 -19.77 7.44
CA ASP A 471 8.09 -20.29 8.68
C ASP A 471 9.27 -21.23 8.37
N PHE A 472 10.40 -20.63 8.02
CA PHE A 472 11.67 -21.36 7.76
C PHE A 472 12.06 -22.26 8.92
N LEU A 473 11.79 -21.88 10.15
CA LEU A 473 12.17 -22.64 11.34
C LEU A 473 11.39 -23.95 11.42
N THR A 474 10.07 -23.88 11.17
CA THR A 474 9.24 -25.08 11.11
C THR A 474 9.56 -25.94 9.90
N PHE A 475 9.94 -25.33 8.78
CA PHE A 475 10.42 -26.10 7.63
C PHE A 475 11.69 -26.90 7.96
N ILE A 476 12.69 -26.30 8.60
CA ILE A 476 13.89 -27.00 9.06
C ILE A 476 13.50 -28.14 10.03
N GLU A 477 12.62 -27.87 11.00
CA GLU A 477 12.14 -28.90 11.93
C GLU A 477 11.48 -30.08 11.20
N SER A 478 10.69 -29.82 10.15
CA SER A 478 10.07 -30.87 9.36
C SER A 478 11.08 -31.82 8.74
N LYS A 479 12.20 -31.28 8.24
CA LYS A 479 13.27 -32.06 7.64
C LYS A 479 14.11 -32.81 8.68
N LEU A 480 14.25 -32.28 9.88
CA LEU A 480 14.98 -32.94 10.97
C LEU A 480 14.15 -34.09 11.60
N THR A 481 12.84 -33.90 11.73
CA THR A 481 11.95 -34.84 12.41
C THR A 481 11.30 -35.87 11.45
N GLY A 482 11.28 -35.58 10.14
CA GLY A 482 10.57 -36.38 9.15
C GLY A 482 9.04 -36.19 9.18
N VAL A 483 8.52 -35.29 10.02
CA VAL A 483 7.11 -34.94 10.05
C VAL A 483 6.80 -33.93 8.95
N SER A 484 5.67 -34.08 8.24
CA SER A 484 5.32 -33.15 7.17
C SER A 484 5.20 -31.70 7.68
N PHE A 485 5.65 -30.74 6.87
CA PHE A 485 5.61 -29.33 7.20
C PHE A 485 4.18 -28.87 7.56
N GLN A 486 3.18 -29.34 6.80
CA GLN A 486 1.77 -29.04 7.04
C GLN A 486 1.30 -29.51 8.44
N ASN A 487 1.68 -30.74 8.84
CA ASN A 487 1.29 -31.28 10.14
C ASN A 487 1.95 -30.52 11.29
N LEU A 488 3.20 -30.11 11.14
CA LEU A 488 3.88 -29.28 12.13
C LEU A 488 3.23 -27.89 12.27
N LEU A 489 2.81 -27.28 11.17
CA LEU A 489 2.05 -26.02 11.21
C LEU A 489 0.72 -26.18 11.94
N ARG A 490 -0.04 -27.27 11.70
CA ARG A 490 -1.29 -27.56 12.40
C ARG A 490 -1.09 -27.79 13.88
N ASN A 491 -0.10 -28.59 14.27
CA ASN A 491 0.17 -28.92 15.66
C ASN A 491 0.59 -27.72 16.48
N LYS A 492 1.36 -26.78 15.91
CA LYS A 492 1.73 -25.52 16.58
C LYS A 492 0.51 -24.70 16.98
N LYS A 493 -0.57 -24.76 16.21
CA LYS A 493 -1.77 -23.95 16.44
C LYS A 493 -2.79 -24.58 17.36
N MET A 494 -2.76 -25.90 17.53
CA MET A 494 -3.53 -26.58 18.57
C MET A 494 -2.92 -26.35 19.96
N ALA A 495 -1.68 -25.88 20.03
CA ALA A 495 -0.94 -25.60 21.27
C ALA A 495 -0.95 -24.11 21.71
N LEU A 496 -1.46 -23.20 20.86
CA LEU A 496 -1.70 -21.77 21.12
C LEU A 496 -3.18 -21.49 21.38
#